data_547a3c17c9f37a4be20d018136aeaf4b
#
_entry.id   547a3c17c9f37a4be20d018136aeaf4b
#
_cell.length_a   1.000
_cell.length_b   1.000
_cell.length_c   1.000
_cell.angle_alpha   90.00
_cell.angle_beta   90.00
_cell.angle_gamma   90.00
#
_symmetry.space_group_name_H-M   'P 1'
#
loop_
_entity.id
_entity.type
_entity.pdbx_description
1 polymer ?
#
loop_
_entity_poly.entity_id
_entity_poly.type
_entity_poly.pdbx_seq_one_letter_code
_entity_poly.pdbx_strand_id
1 'polypeptide(L)'
;GADEADGDNGLDLSIYGLAFEYIYAKEGETDLIIKNLSPENTFMVYDDSIEENELFAVYYSIRKDDGHDTKIIYVATVVTKNFRYVLDIEDIEGPQALLEEPEPHYMDEVPIVAYQNNKLGIGDYELQIPLIDAYNALMSDRVTDKEQFVDAILALYGFMLGDEAGKDADGRT
;
A
#
# COMPACT_ATOMS: atom_id res chain seq x y z
N GLY A 1 5.51 -22.86 -1.27
CA GLY A 1 4.40 -23.79 -1.55
C GLY A 1 3.05 -23.10 -1.45
N ALA A 2 1.96 -23.85 -1.61
CA ALA A 2 0.60 -23.30 -1.55
C ALA A 2 0.31 -22.60 -0.21
N ASP A 3 0.72 -23.21 0.90
CA ASP A 3 0.51 -22.64 2.25
C ASP A 3 1.16 -21.25 2.44
N GLU A 4 2.26 -20.98 1.75
CA GLU A 4 2.95 -19.69 1.78
C GLU A 4 2.18 -18.66 0.94
N ALA A 5 1.70 -19.04 -0.22
CA ALA A 5 0.86 -18.20 -1.07
C ALA A 5 -0.46 -17.82 -0.38
N ASP A 6 -1.11 -18.77 0.32
CA ASP A 6 -2.32 -18.52 1.09
C ASP A 6 -2.07 -17.53 2.25
N GLY A 7 -0.89 -17.63 2.89
CA GLY A 7 -0.48 -16.71 3.94
C GLY A 7 -0.28 -15.27 3.42
N ASP A 8 0.38 -15.12 2.28
CA ASP A 8 0.60 -13.83 1.62
C ASP A 8 -0.73 -13.22 1.16
N ASN A 9 -1.63 -14.01 0.59
CA ASN A 9 -2.97 -13.56 0.25
C ASN A 9 -3.78 -13.07 1.45
N GLY A 10 -3.70 -13.80 2.57
CA GLY A 10 -4.35 -13.39 3.82
C GLY A 10 -3.82 -12.05 4.34
N LEU A 11 -2.52 -11.82 4.21
CA LEU A 11 -1.88 -10.55 4.58
C LEU A 11 -2.34 -9.41 3.67
N ASP A 12 -2.35 -9.63 2.36
CA ASP A 12 -2.79 -8.63 1.38
C ASP A 12 -4.27 -8.26 1.59
N LEU A 13 -5.14 -9.25 1.83
CA LEU A 13 -6.54 -9.01 2.19
C LEU A 13 -6.70 -8.17 3.45
N SER A 14 -5.90 -8.44 4.49
CA SER A 14 -5.95 -7.67 5.74
C SER A 14 -5.46 -6.24 5.57
N ILE A 15 -4.43 -6.00 4.75
CA ILE A 15 -3.82 -4.67 4.54
C ILE A 15 -4.61 -3.85 3.52
N TYR A 16 -4.84 -4.41 2.32
CA TYR A 16 -5.39 -3.69 1.17
C TYR A 16 -6.88 -3.91 0.95
N GLY A 17 -7.45 -4.95 1.60
CA GLY A 17 -8.82 -5.37 1.38
C GLY A 17 -9.04 -6.17 0.09
N LEU A 18 -8.01 -6.33 -0.72
CA LEU A 18 -7.97 -7.05 -1.98
C LEU A 18 -6.70 -7.90 -2.04
N ALA A 19 -6.77 -9.04 -2.73
CA ALA A 19 -5.61 -9.86 -3.07
C ALA A 19 -5.80 -10.46 -4.47
N PHE A 20 -4.71 -10.77 -5.15
CA PHE A 20 -4.73 -11.30 -6.51
C PHE A 20 -3.80 -12.48 -6.64
N GLU A 21 -4.27 -13.54 -7.30
CA GLU A 21 -3.49 -14.71 -7.65
C GLU A 21 -3.45 -14.89 -9.16
N TYR A 22 -2.26 -15.09 -9.70
CA TYR A 22 -2.07 -15.43 -11.10
C TYR A 22 -1.75 -16.93 -11.25
N ILE A 23 -2.56 -17.61 -12.04
CA ILE A 23 -2.43 -19.03 -12.33
C ILE A 23 -1.85 -19.16 -13.74
N TYR A 24 -0.70 -19.82 -13.87
CA TYR A 24 -0.07 -20.02 -15.17
C TYR A 24 0.69 -21.35 -15.23
N ALA A 25 0.94 -21.83 -16.45
CA ALA A 25 1.84 -22.95 -16.69
C ALA A 25 3.08 -22.45 -17.42
N LYS A 26 4.25 -23.02 -17.12
CA LYS A 26 5.45 -22.77 -17.91
C LYS A 26 5.44 -23.62 -19.17
N GLU A 27 6.05 -23.09 -20.21
CA GLU A 27 6.20 -23.84 -21.46
C GLU A 27 6.93 -25.17 -21.23
N GLY A 28 6.31 -26.27 -21.65
CA GLY A 28 6.85 -27.63 -21.49
C GLY A 28 6.60 -28.27 -20.12
N GLU A 29 5.96 -27.57 -19.17
CA GLU A 29 5.55 -28.12 -17.89
C GLU A 29 4.03 -28.35 -17.87
N THR A 30 3.61 -29.40 -17.16
CA THR A 30 2.17 -29.72 -16.97
C THR A 30 1.63 -29.18 -15.65
N ASP A 31 2.51 -28.72 -14.78
CA ASP A 31 2.14 -28.25 -13.45
C ASP A 31 1.73 -26.79 -13.52
N LEU A 32 0.58 -26.50 -12.88
CA LEU A 32 0.12 -25.13 -12.70
C LEU A 32 0.89 -24.45 -11.57
N ILE A 33 1.31 -23.22 -11.82
CA ILE A 33 1.97 -22.37 -10.85
C ILE A 33 0.99 -21.30 -10.42
N ILE A 34 0.86 -21.09 -9.11
CA ILE A 34 0.09 -20.01 -8.51
C ILE A 34 1.10 -19.00 -7.96
N LYS A 35 0.90 -17.74 -8.28
CA LYS A 35 1.73 -16.64 -7.81
C LYS A 35 0.89 -15.45 -7.38
N ASN A 36 1.15 -14.96 -6.17
CA ASN A 36 0.51 -13.75 -5.67
C ASN A 36 1.01 -12.52 -6.41
N LEU A 37 0.09 -11.65 -6.77
CA LEU A 37 0.36 -10.34 -7.36
C LEU A 37 0.02 -9.25 -6.35
N SER A 38 0.89 -8.25 -6.25
CA SER A 38 0.65 -7.13 -5.33
C SER A 38 -0.62 -6.36 -5.70
N PRO A 39 -1.54 -6.12 -4.76
CA PRO A 39 -2.73 -5.30 -4.99
C PRO A 39 -2.41 -3.84 -5.36
N GLU A 40 -1.22 -3.35 -5.03
CA GLU A 40 -0.78 -2.00 -5.40
C GLU A 40 -0.59 -1.84 -6.91
N ASN A 41 -0.28 -2.94 -7.61
CA ASN A 41 0.11 -2.94 -9.01
C ASN A 41 -0.84 -3.78 -9.88
N THR A 42 -1.92 -4.28 -9.33
CA THR A 42 -2.82 -5.21 -10.02
C THR A 42 -4.26 -4.73 -9.90
N PHE A 43 -4.99 -4.81 -11.00
CA PHE A 43 -6.42 -4.58 -11.01
C PHE A 43 -7.13 -5.46 -12.04
N MET A 44 -8.39 -5.75 -11.78
CA MET A 44 -9.28 -6.50 -12.64
C MET A 44 -10.32 -5.55 -13.24
N VAL A 45 -10.66 -5.77 -14.50
CA VAL A 45 -11.71 -5.02 -15.20
C VAL A 45 -12.86 -5.96 -15.49
N TYR A 46 -14.04 -5.54 -15.09
CA TYR A 46 -15.31 -6.26 -15.27
C TYR A 46 -16.18 -5.57 -16.33
N ASP A 47 -17.12 -6.30 -16.90
CA ASP A 47 -18.17 -5.69 -17.72
C ASP A 47 -19.19 -4.96 -16.83
N ASP A 48 -20.07 -4.17 -17.45
CA ASP A 48 -21.14 -3.43 -16.78
C ASP A 48 -22.46 -4.24 -16.66
N SER A 49 -22.41 -5.54 -16.89
CA SER A 49 -23.53 -6.43 -16.71
C SER A 49 -23.79 -6.72 -15.23
N ILE A 50 -25.00 -7.23 -14.91
CA ILE A 50 -25.34 -7.64 -13.55
C ILE A 50 -24.45 -8.83 -13.07
N GLU A 51 -23.90 -9.57 -14.01
CA GLU A 51 -23.06 -10.74 -13.73
C GLU A 51 -21.60 -10.37 -13.45
N GLU A 52 -21.19 -9.09 -13.76
CA GLU A 52 -19.84 -8.57 -13.55
C GLU A 52 -18.77 -9.53 -14.09
N ASN A 53 -18.91 -9.93 -15.39
CA ASN A 53 -17.96 -10.86 -15.99
C ASN A 53 -16.58 -10.23 -16.14
N GLU A 54 -15.54 -11.00 -15.84
CA GLU A 54 -14.16 -10.60 -15.98
C GLU A 54 -13.77 -10.42 -17.45
N LEU A 55 -13.35 -9.21 -17.81
CA LEU A 55 -12.89 -8.89 -19.16
C LEU A 55 -11.40 -9.11 -19.33
N PHE A 56 -10.62 -8.53 -18.44
CA PHE A 56 -9.16 -8.67 -18.39
C PHE A 56 -8.62 -8.20 -17.06
N ALA A 57 -7.43 -8.65 -16.73
CA ALA A 57 -6.65 -8.15 -15.60
C ALA A 57 -5.37 -7.47 -16.08
N VAL A 58 -4.88 -6.53 -15.30
CA VAL A 58 -3.62 -5.83 -15.56
C VAL A 58 -2.77 -5.85 -14.31
N TYR A 59 -1.51 -6.22 -14.47
CA TYR A 59 -0.50 -5.95 -13.46
C TYR A 59 0.69 -5.24 -14.10
N TYR A 60 1.31 -4.33 -13.36
CA TYR A 60 2.42 -3.55 -13.88
C TYR A 60 3.62 -3.56 -12.95
N SER A 61 4.79 -3.38 -13.53
CA SER A 61 6.04 -3.21 -12.82
C SER A 61 6.76 -1.95 -13.29
N ILE A 62 7.58 -1.39 -12.40
CA ILE A 62 8.40 -0.23 -12.73
C ILE A 62 9.76 -0.74 -13.16
N ARG A 63 10.17 -0.37 -14.37
CA ARG A 63 11.51 -0.64 -14.90
C ARG A 63 12.30 0.67 -14.93
N LYS A 64 13.50 0.66 -14.37
CA LYS A 64 14.45 1.76 -14.53
C LYS A 64 15.20 1.58 -15.84
N ASP A 65 15.32 2.64 -16.63
CA ASP A 65 16.17 2.63 -17.81
C ASP A 65 17.64 2.64 -17.37
N ASP A 66 18.40 1.63 -17.77
CA ASP A 66 19.82 1.43 -17.42
C ASP A 66 20.76 2.53 -17.95
N GLY A 67 20.26 3.47 -18.73
CA GLY A 67 21.04 4.54 -19.35
C GLY A 67 20.79 5.94 -18.83
N HIS A 68 19.65 6.20 -18.19
CA HIS A 68 19.30 7.52 -17.69
C HIS A 68 18.55 7.40 -16.35
N ASP A 69 19.15 7.91 -15.30
CA ASP A 69 18.70 7.84 -13.89
C ASP A 69 17.32 8.48 -13.61
N THR A 70 16.64 9.02 -14.62
CA THR A 70 15.42 9.82 -14.48
C THR A 70 14.22 9.29 -15.26
N LYS A 71 14.38 8.32 -16.17
CA LYS A 71 13.25 7.81 -16.95
C LYS A 71 12.65 6.57 -16.27
N ILE A 72 11.43 6.72 -15.76
CA ILE A 72 10.64 5.61 -15.23
C ILE A 72 9.81 5.06 -16.39
N ILE A 73 9.96 3.78 -16.67
CA ILE A 73 9.19 3.06 -17.67
C ILE A 73 8.27 2.08 -16.94
N TYR A 74 6.99 2.10 -17.24
CA TYR A 74 6.04 1.13 -16.71
C TYR A 74 5.88 0.00 -17.73
N VAL A 75 6.10 -1.23 -17.28
CA VAL A 75 5.78 -2.42 -18.07
C VAL A 75 4.49 -2.99 -17.54
N ALA A 76 3.44 -2.93 -18.33
CA ALA A 76 2.13 -3.48 -18.00
C ALA A 76 1.91 -4.81 -18.71
N THR A 77 1.49 -5.80 -17.96
CA THR A 77 1.00 -7.07 -18.52
C THR A 77 -0.51 -7.11 -18.44
N VAL A 78 -1.14 -7.20 -19.59
CA VAL A 78 -2.60 -7.32 -19.72
C VAL A 78 -2.93 -8.78 -20.02
N VAL A 79 -3.73 -9.38 -19.18
CA VAL A 79 -4.15 -10.78 -19.31
C VAL A 79 -5.64 -10.81 -19.59
N THR A 80 -5.99 -11.26 -20.77
CA THR A 80 -7.37 -11.44 -21.21
C THR A 80 -7.77 -12.91 -21.09
N LYS A 81 -8.97 -13.26 -21.50
CA LYS A 81 -9.45 -14.65 -21.54
C LYS A 81 -8.58 -15.61 -22.34
N ASN A 82 -7.89 -15.14 -23.40
CA ASN A 82 -7.16 -16.00 -24.32
C ASN A 82 -5.67 -15.68 -24.45
N PHE A 83 -5.28 -14.43 -24.20
CA PHE A 83 -3.95 -13.94 -24.49
C PHE A 83 -3.36 -13.11 -23.35
N ARG A 84 -2.05 -13.18 -23.22
CA ARG A 84 -1.21 -12.29 -22.42
C ARG A 84 -0.52 -11.30 -23.34
N TYR A 85 -0.59 -10.01 -23.01
CA TYR A 85 0.07 -8.91 -23.70
C TYR A 85 1.04 -8.24 -22.77
N VAL A 86 2.24 -7.93 -23.24
CA VAL A 86 3.24 -7.15 -22.49
C VAL A 86 3.42 -5.81 -23.20
N LEU A 87 3.12 -4.73 -22.51
CA LEU A 87 3.11 -3.38 -23.03
C LEU A 87 4.18 -2.53 -22.34
N ASP A 88 4.89 -1.72 -23.12
CA ASP A 88 5.73 -0.65 -22.63
C ASP A 88 4.90 0.64 -22.56
N ILE A 89 4.81 1.23 -21.38
CA ILE A 89 4.08 2.48 -21.14
C ILE A 89 5.09 3.57 -20.84
N GLU A 90 5.63 4.18 -21.87
CA GLU A 90 6.50 5.36 -21.76
C GLU A 90 5.71 6.64 -21.50
N ASP A 91 4.53 6.74 -22.10
CA ASP A 91 3.62 7.88 -21.98
C ASP A 91 2.18 7.38 -21.84
N ILE A 92 1.49 7.79 -20.77
CA ILE A 92 0.12 7.35 -20.47
C ILE A 92 -0.88 7.82 -21.55
N GLU A 93 -0.64 8.98 -22.17
CA GLU A 93 -1.50 9.56 -23.21
C GLU A 93 -1.05 9.16 -24.63
N GLY A 94 0.12 8.57 -24.76
CA GLY A 94 0.72 8.19 -26.04
C GLY A 94 0.32 6.79 -26.53
N PRO A 95 0.72 6.42 -27.74
CA PRO A 95 0.53 5.08 -28.26
C PRO A 95 1.38 4.09 -27.47
N GLN A 96 0.75 3.03 -26.97
CA GLN A 96 1.41 1.96 -26.24
C GLN A 96 2.11 1.01 -27.23
N ALA A 97 3.33 0.61 -26.90
CA ALA A 97 4.08 -0.34 -27.70
C ALA A 97 3.99 -1.76 -27.10
N LEU A 98 3.75 -2.74 -27.95
CA LEU A 98 3.91 -4.15 -27.56
C LEU A 98 5.39 -4.47 -27.46
N LEU A 99 5.83 -4.97 -26.30
CA LEU A 99 7.20 -5.44 -26.09
C LEU A 99 7.42 -6.85 -26.64
N GLU A 100 6.37 -7.67 -26.60
CA GLU A 100 6.39 -9.06 -27.02
C GLU A 100 5.17 -9.37 -27.87
N GLU A 101 5.26 -10.42 -28.70
CA GLU A 101 4.10 -10.94 -29.41
C GLU A 101 3.08 -11.50 -28.40
N PRO A 102 1.76 -11.33 -28.61
CA PRO A 102 0.75 -11.84 -27.70
C PRO A 102 0.85 -13.36 -27.53
N GLU A 103 0.99 -13.82 -26.30
CA GLU A 103 1.06 -15.24 -25.98
C GLU A 103 -0.29 -15.83 -25.59
N PRO A 104 -0.74 -16.92 -26.24
CA PRO A 104 -1.92 -17.63 -25.81
C PRO A 104 -1.65 -18.46 -24.55
N HIS A 105 -2.54 -18.40 -23.55
CA HIS A 105 -2.40 -19.18 -22.30
C HIS A 105 -3.35 -20.38 -22.20
N TYR A 106 -4.28 -20.55 -23.11
CA TYR A 106 -5.19 -21.70 -23.25
C TYR A 106 -6.05 -22.02 -22.01
N MET A 107 -6.30 -21.04 -21.13
CA MET A 107 -7.09 -21.23 -19.92
C MET A 107 -8.59 -21.02 -20.11
N ASP A 108 -9.02 -20.42 -21.24
CA ASP A 108 -10.40 -20.08 -21.60
C ASP A 108 -11.11 -19.11 -20.62
N GLU A 109 -10.43 -18.65 -19.59
CA GLU A 109 -10.87 -17.63 -18.62
C GLU A 109 -9.69 -16.70 -18.28
N VAL A 110 -9.95 -15.58 -17.64
CA VAL A 110 -8.88 -14.70 -17.16
C VAL A 110 -8.14 -15.42 -16.02
N PRO A 111 -6.86 -15.78 -16.17
CA PRO A 111 -6.15 -16.60 -15.19
C PRO A 111 -5.62 -15.78 -14.00
N ILE A 112 -6.27 -14.70 -13.67
CA ILE A 112 -6.01 -13.91 -12.46
C ILE A 112 -7.29 -13.91 -11.64
N VAL A 113 -7.18 -14.38 -10.40
CA VAL A 113 -8.30 -14.44 -9.46
C VAL A 113 -8.19 -13.28 -8.50
N ALA A 114 -9.26 -12.50 -8.39
CA ALA A 114 -9.36 -11.41 -7.43
C ALA A 114 -10.12 -11.87 -6.18
N TYR A 115 -9.54 -11.67 -5.02
CA TYR A 115 -10.16 -11.92 -3.72
C TYR A 115 -10.49 -10.59 -3.05
N GLN A 116 -11.58 -10.57 -2.32
CA GLN A 116 -12.06 -9.39 -1.61
C GLN A 116 -12.30 -9.73 -0.14
N ASN A 117 -11.69 -8.96 0.77
CA ASN A 117 -11.81 -9.19 2.22
C ASN A 117 -13.25 -9.01 2.73
N ASN A 118 -13.95 -8.01 2.20
CA ASN A 118 -15.33 -7.69 2.57
C ASN A 118 -16.04 -6.99 1.40
N LYS A 119 -17.35 -6.76 1.52
CA LYS A 119 -18.16 -6.11 0.48
C LYS A 119 -17.67 -4.71 0.06
N LEU A 120 -16.86 -4.06 0.87
CA LEU A 120 -16.33 -2.72 0.59
C LEU A 120 -14.93 -2.77 -0.02
N GLY A 121 -14.26 -3.94 -0.04
CA GLY A 121 -12.89 -4.10 -0.52
C GLY A 121 -11.88 -3.31 0.31
N ILE A 122 -12.09 -3.19 1.62
CA ILE A 122 -11.22 -2.43 2.54
C ILE A 122 -10.47 -3.37 3.48
N GLY A 123 -9.27 -2.94 3.87
CA GLY A 123 -8.45 -3.66 4.85
C GLY A 123 -9.03 -3.60 6.27
N ASP A 124 -8.55 -4.50 7.13
CA ASP A 124 -9.05 -4.65 8.51
C ASP A 124 -8.80 -3.41 9.37
N TYR A 125 -7.75 -2.64 9.07
CA TYR A 125 -7.37 -1.45 9.83
C TYR A 125 -8.00 -0.15 9.33
N GLU A 126 -8.53 -0.13 8.12
CA GLU A 126 -8.90 1.09 7.42
C GLU A 126 -9.97 1.90 8.19
N LEU A 127 -10.96 1.21 8.75
CA LEU A 127 -11.97 1.84 9.59
C LEU A 127 -11.43 2.35 10.93
N GLN A 128 -10.26 1.89 11.36
CA GLN A 128 -9.64 2.26 12.64
C GLN A 128 -8.59 3.37 12.48
N ILE A 129 -8.14 3.68 11.27
CA ILE A 129 -7.12 4.71 11.01
C ILE A 129 -7.46 6.04 11.67
N PRO A 130 -8.69 6.61 11.56
CA PRO A 130 -9.01 7.87 12.20
C PRO A 130 -8.89 7.84 13.73
N LEU A 131 -9.19 6.68 14.35
CA LEU A 131 -9.05 6.50 15.79
C LEU A 131 -7.59 6.41 16.21
N ILE A 132 -6.77 5.72 15.42
CA ILE A 132 -5.32 5.61 15.63
C ILE A 132 -4.68 7.00 15.53
N ASP A 133 -5.04 7.78 14.53
CA ASP A 133 -4.55 9.15 14.33
C ASP A 133 -4.95 10.08 15.49
N ALA A 134 -6.19 10.01 15.94
CA ALA A 134 -6.66 10.77 17.09
C ALA A 134 -5.90 10.37 18.38
N TYR A 135 -5.64 9.09 18.58
CA TYR A 135 -4.85 8.60 19.70
C TYR A 135 -3.40 9.10 19.64
N ASN A 136 -2.77 9.04 18.49
CA ASN A 136 -1.40 9.52 18.29
C ASN A 136 -1.29 11.03 18.53
N ALA A 137 -2.24 11.82 18.06
CA ALA A 137 -2.31 13.25 18.34
C ALA A 137 -2.43 13.53 19.85
N LEU A 138 -3.36 12.85 20.54
CA LEU A 138 -3.56 12.99 21.97
C LEU A 138 -2.30 12.61 22.79
N MET A 139 -1.61 11.55 22.38
CA MET A 139 -0.36 11.14 23.04
C MET A 139 0.76 12.15 22.82
N SER A 140 0.87 12.74 21.64
CA SER A 140 1.81 13.81 21.32
C SER A 140 1.55 15.06 22.18
N ASP A 141 0.29 15.48 22.29
CA ASP A 141 -0.10 16.62 23.10
C ASP A 141 0.24 16.40 24.59
N ARG A 142 -0.01 15.18 25.10
CA ARG A 142 0.35 14.84 26.49
C ARG A 142 1.84 14.87 26.78
N VAL A 143 2.68 14.50 25.81
CA VAL A 143 4.13 14.60 25.94
C VAL A 143 4.54 16.06 25.98
N THR A 144 4.05 16.88 25.08
CA THR A 144 4.30 18.31 25.00
C THR A 144 3.86 19.04 26.28
N ASP A 145 2.67 18.73 26.78
CA ASP A 145 2.16 19.31 28.04
C ASP A 145 3.05 18.98 29.24
N LYS A 146 3.56 17.74 29.31
CA LYS A 146 4.50 17.35 30.37
C LYS A 146 5.81 18.09 30.28
N GLU A 147 6.37 18.25 29.08
CA GLU A 147 7.60 19.01 28.86
C GLU A 147 7.44 20.46 29.30
N GLN A 148 6.36 21.12 28.86
CA GLN A 148 6.04 22.49 29.25
C GLN A 148 5.82 22.64 30.76
N PHE A 149 5.18 21.67 31.41
CA PHE A 149 4.97 21.69 32.86
C PHE A 149 6.29 21.55 33.63
N VAL A 150 7.20 20.69 33.21
CA VAL A 150 8.52 20.53 33.80
C VAL A 150 9.34 21.82 33.66
N ASP A 151 9.34 22.44 32.51
CA ASP A 151 10.02 23.72 32.26
C ASP A 151 9.42 24.84 33.12
N ALA A 152 8.10 24.91 33.27
CA ALA A 152 7.45 25.87 34.15
C ALA A 152 7.80 25.71 35.64
N ILE A 153 7.90 24.45 36.11
CA ILE A 153 8.32 24.16 37.49
C ILE A 153 9.75 24.60 37.70
N LEU A 154 10.66 24.34 36.77
CA LEU A 154 12.07 24.76 36.87
C LEU A 154 12.19 26.28 36.88
N ALA A 155 11.41 27.01 36.07
CA ALA A 155 11.40 28.46 36.08
C ALA A 155 10.89 29.05 37.40
N LEU A 156 9.86 28.48 38.02
CA LEU A 156 9.35 28.88 39.36
C LEU A 156 10.38 28.61 40.45
N TYR A 157 11.11 27.52 40.42
CA TYR A 157 12.14 27.18 41.38
C TYR A 157 13.36 28.12 41.30
N GLY A 158 13.73 28.52 40.10
CA GLY A 158 14.78 29.52 39.88
C GLY A 158 14.40 30.93 40.36
N PHE A 159 13.14 31.25 40.35
CA PHE A 159 12.64 32.54 40.81
C PHE A 159 12.53 32.64 42.35
N MET A 160 12.36 31.53 43.08
CA MET A 160 12.32 31.47 44.52
C MET A 160 13.69 31.49 45.19
N LEU A 161 14.78 31.35 44.44
CA LEU A 161 16.15 31.39 44.94
C LEU A 161 16.80 32.79 44.82
N GLY A 162 16.06 33.80 44.43
CA GLY A 162 16.51 35.19 44.54
C GLY A 162 16.64 35.59 46.02
N ASP A 163 17.81 36.01 46.39
CA ASP A 163 18.25 36.38 47.75
C ASP A 163 17.43 37.50 48.44
N GLU A 164 16.34 37.93 47.83
CA GLU A 164 15.49 39.02 48.32
C GLU A 164 14.11 38.60 48.82
N ALA A 165 13.74 37.32 48.76
CA ALA A 165 12.48 36.83 49.30
C ALA A 165 12.57 36.61 50.80
N GLY A 166 12.66 37.65 51.56
CA GLY A 166 12.69 37.59 53.03
C GLY A 166 13.23 38.81 53.73
N LYS A 167 13.52 39.89 52.99
CA LYS A 167 13.86 41.18 53.60
C LYS A 167 12.62 42.08 53.51
N ASP A 168 12.12 42.47 54.65
CA ASP A 168 11.15 43.56 54.75
C ASP A 168 11.78 44.89 54.31
N ALA A 169 10.97 45.93 54.13
CA ALA A 169 11.36 47.23 53.62
C ALA A 169 12.49 47.90 54.47
N ASP A 170 12.83 47.35 55.63
CA ASP A 170 13.87 47.81 56.58
C ASP A 170 15.15 46.92 56.52
N GLY A 171 15.26 45.93 55.66
CA GLY A 171 16.46 45.13 55.50
C GLY A 171 16.78 44.13 56.65
N ARG A 172 15.75 43.79 57.45
CA ARG A 172 15.89 42.80 58.57
C ARG A 172 15.36 41.44 58.14
N THR A 173 16.11 40.37 58.49
CA THR A 173 15.72 38.94 58.28
C THR A 173 14.81 38.49 59.41
#